data_4a497179120c351d66199c55939308ca
#
_entry.id   4a497179120c351d66199c55939308ca
#
_cell.length_a   1.000
_cell.length_b   1.000
_cell.length_c   1.000
_cell.angle_alpha   90.00
_cell.angle_beta   90.00
_cell.angle_gamma   90.00
#
_symmetry.space_group_name_H-M   'P 1'
#
loop_
_entity.id
_entity.type
_entity.pdbx_description
1 polymer ?
#
loop_
_entity_poly.entity_id
_entity_poly.type
_entity_poly.pdbx_seq_one_letter_code
_entity_poly.pdbx_strand_id
1 'polypeptide(L)'
;QGYSSAASDVYKRQALSGGFIKGFAHLGAMQALLEHDIKPNIISGVSAGALAGVFYADGNEPHKVLDYFAGHKFQDLTKLVIPKVGLFELSEFKDFLKSNLKAKKLEELQLPLIITATDLDHGRLAHFHKGDIAERVAASCCMPVLFAPVKIDETYYVDGGLLMNLPVSTIRRVCEKVVAINVSPLMAPKY
;
A
#
# COMPACT_ATOMS: atom_id res chain seq x y z
N GLN A 1 -3.35 -37.76 -20.92
CA GLN A 1 -4.53 -36.89 -21.09
C GLN A 1 -4.42 -35.78 -20.12
N GLY A 2 -4.38 -34.53 -20.63
CA GLY A 2 -4.05 -33.33 -19.89
C GLY A 2 -5.02 -33.05 -18.76
N TYR A 3 -4.50 -32.84 -17.57
CA TYR A 3 -5.19 -32.09 -16.54
C TYR A 3 -5.23 -30.66 -17.03
N SER A 4 -6.37 -30.28 -17.56
CA SER A 4 -6.72 -28.95 -17.99
C SER A 4 -6.45 -27.96 -16.85
N SER A 5 -5.81 -26.88 -17.19
CA SER A 5 -5.41 -25.72 -16.39
C SER A 5 -6.56 -24.93 -15.75
N ALA A 6 -7.61 -25.57 -15.27
CA ALA A 6 -8.71 -24.95 -14.53
C ALA A 6 -8.30 -24.45 -13.12
N ALA A 7 -7.05 -24.71 -12.72
CA ALA A 7 -6.51 -24.18 -11.45
C ALA A 7 -5.97 -22.74 -11.56
N SER A 8 -5.94 -22.14 -12.77
CA SER A 8 -5.37 -20.80 -12.97
C SER A 8 -6.33 -19.65 -12.65
N ASP A 9 -7.62 -19.91 -12.51
CA ASP A 9 -8.65 -18.87 -12.35
C ASP A 9 -9.14 -18.66 -10.91
N VAL A 10 -8.44 -19.24 -9.92
CA VAL A 10 -8.70 -18.90 -8.53
C VAL A 10 -8.22 -17.48 -8.31
N TYR A 11 -9.15 -16.55 -8.14
CA TYR A 11 -8.87 -15.13 -7.86
C TYR A 11 -7.88 -15.01 -6.70
N LYS A 12 -6.64 -14.69 -7.01
CA LYS A 12 -5.57 -14.51 -6.04
C LYS A 12 -5.60 -13.06 -5.59
N ARG A 13 -5.79 -12.81 -4.30
CA ARG A 13 -5.84 -11.49 -3.72
C ARG A 13 -4.70 -11.29 -2.77
N GLN A 14 -4.12 -10.11 -2.77
CA GLN A 14 -3.04 -9.77 -1.85
C GLN A 14 -3.44 -8.67 -0.90
N ALA A 15 -3.18 -8.88 0.40
CA ALA A 15 -3.30 -7.86 1.44
C ALA A 15 -1.90 -7.52 1.96
N LEU A 16 -1.55 -6.23 1.92
CA LEU A 16 -0.24 -5.71 2.29
C LEU A 16 -0.36 -4.81 3.51
N SER A 17 0.34 -5.16 4.59
CA SER A 17 0.27 -4.41 5.85
C SER A 17 1.00 -3.07 5.78
N GLY A 18 0.69 -2.18 6.72
CA GLY A 18 1.57 -1.10 7.10
C GLY A 18 2.88 -1.63 7.71
N GLY A 19 3.93 -0.82 7.73
CA GLY A 19 5.22 -1.30 8.26
C GLY A 19 6.37 -0.31 8.13
N PHE A 20 6.08 0.94 7.75
CA PHE A 20 7.08 1.99 7.58
C PHE A 20 8.23 1.51 6.67
N ILE A 21 9.49 1.67 7.09
CA ILE A 21 10.68 1.27 6.31
C ILE A 21 10.71 -0.24 5.96
N LYS A 22 10.04 -1.08 6.75
CA LYS A 22 9.91 -2.51 6.46
C LYS A 22 9.06 -2.81 5.23
N GLY A 23 8.39 -1.79 4.67
CA GLY A 23 7.60 -1.90 3.44
C GLY A 23 8.37 -2.45 2.25
N PHE A 24 9.69 -2.29 2.21
CA PHE A 24 10.52 -2.92 1.18
C PHE A 24 10.43 -4.45 1.17
N ALA A 25 10.13 -5.07 2.31
CA ALA A 25 9.90 -6.52 2.37
C ALA A 25 8.67 -6.96 1.58
N HIS A 26 7.69 -6.08 1.37
CA HIS A 26 6.56 -6.38 0.47
C HIS A 26 7.03 -6.62 -0.95
N LEU A 27 7.95 -5.79 -1.46
CA LEU A 27 8.48 -5.93 -2.82
C LEU A 27 9.20 -7.26 -3.01
N GLY A 28 10.03 -7.66 -2.02
CA GLY A 28 10.70 -8.96 -2.06
C GLY A 28 9.72 -10.14 -2.02
N ALA A 29 8.71 -10.08 -1.14
CA ALA A 29 7.68 -11.12 -1.06
C ALA A 29 6.82 -11.19 -2.34
N MET A 30 6.46 -10.04 -2.92
CA MET A 30 5.71 -9.98 -4.19
C MET A 30 6.54 -10.52 -5.34
N GLN A 31 7.86 -10.23 -5.38
CA GLN A 31 8.77 -10.77 -6.37
C GLN A 31 8.83 -12.30 -6.29
N ALA A 32 9.01 -12.86 -5.09
CA ALA A 32 9.03 -14.31 -4.89
C ALA A 32 7.70 -14.98 -5.31
N LEU A 33 6.56 -14.34 -5.02
CA LEU A 33 5.26 -14.85 -5.48
C LEU A 33 5.15 -14.86 -7.01
N LEU A 34 5.67 -13.83 -7.69
CA LEU A 34 5.69 -13.76 -9.15
C LEU A 34 6.56 -14.85 -9.76
N GLU A 35 7.72 -15.15 -9.18
CA GLU A 35 8.62 -16.23 -9.62
C GLU A 35 7.97 -17.62 -9.52
N HIS A 36 6.98 -17.75 -8.63
CA HIS A 36 6.14 -18.96 -8.50
C HIS A 36 4.79 -18.86 -9.23
N ASP A 37 4.67 -17.92 -10.17
CA ASP A 37 3.46 -17.65 -10.96
C ASP A 37 2.20 -17.34 -10.12
N ILE A 38 2.41 -16.77 -8.93
CA ILE A 38 1.34 -16.32 -8.04
C ILE A 38 1.13 -14.82 -8.25
N LYS A 39 0.23 -14.47 -9.18
CA LYS A 39 -0.10 -13.08 -9.53
C LYS A 39 -1.42 -12.66 -8.88
N PRO A 40 -1.50 -11.46 -8.26
CA PRO A 40 -2.76 -10.98 -7.72
C PRO A 40 -3.68 -10.46 -8.82
N ASN A 41 -5.00 -10.55 -8.58
CA ASN A 41 -6.03 -9.91 -9.41
C ASN A 41 -6.52 -8.61 -8.76
N ILE A 42 -6.26 -8.44 -7.48
CA ILE A 42 -6.54 -7.21 -6.72
C ILE A 42 -5.60 -7.15 -5.51
N ILE A 43 -5.21 -5.94 -5.16
CA ILE A 43 -4.39 -5.66 -3.98
C ILE A 43 -5.18 -4.79 -3.01
N SER A 44 -5.03 -5.04 -1.72
CA SER A 44 -5.43 -4.13 -0.66
C SER A 44 -4.21 -3.76 0.17
N GLY A 45 -3.95 -2.48 0.36
CA GLY A 45 -2.76 -1.99 1.05
C GLY A 45 -3.05 -0.92 2.08
N VAL A 46 -2.21 -0.88 3.11
CA VAL A 46 -2.17 0.17 4.14
C VAL A 46 -0.76 0.72 4.22
N SER A 47 -0.63 2.06 4.28
CA SER A 47 0.66 2.71 4.52
C SER A 47 1.76 2.21 3.56
N ALA A 48 2.83 1.64 4.06
CA ALA A 48 3.89 1.05 3.25
C ALA A 48 3.38 -0.03 2.27
N GLY A 49 2.35 -0.78 2.65
CA GLY A 49 1.69 -1.74 1.75
C GLY A 49 0.88 -1.06 0.63
N ALA A 50 0.29 0.10 0.89
CA ALA A 50 -0.35 0.90 -0.15
C ALA A 50 0.68 1.45 -1.14
N LEU A 51 1.85 1.87 -0.64
CA LEU A 51 2.96 2.35 -1.48
C LEU A 51 3.52 1.23 -2.37
N ALA A 52 3.83 0.06 -1.81
CA ALA A 52 4.29 -1.09 -2.59
C ALA A 52 3.23 -1.55 -3.61
N GLY A 53 1.96 -1.58 -3.16
CA GLY A 53 0.82 -1.97 -3.98
C GLY A 53 0.59 -1.05 -5.18
N VAL A 54 0.73 0.27 -5.00
CA VAL A 54 0.49 1.22 -6.09
C VAL A 54 1.56 1.13 -7.19
N PHE A 55 2.83 0.99 -6.83
CA PHE A 55 3.89 0.81 -7.84
C PHE A 55 3.68 -0.48 -8.64
N TYR A 56 3.32 -1.57 -7.97
CA TYR A 56 3.02 -2.83 -8.65
C TYR A 56 1.78 -2.72 -9.52
N ALA A 57 0.71 -2.12 -9.01
CA ALA A 57 -0.54 -1.96 -9.75
C ALA A 57 -0.42 -1.01 -10.95
N ASP A 58 0.54 -0.09 -10.94
CA ASP A 58 0.92 0.78 -12.06
C ASP A 58 1.76 0.07 -13.14
N GLY A 59 2.05 -1.24 -12.95
CA GLY A 59 2.78 -2.10 -13.88
C GLY A 59 4.30 -2.12 -13.69
N ASN A 60 4.80 -1.72 -12.52
CA ASN A 60 6.21 -1.82 -12.21
C ASN A 60 6.53 -3.18 -11.58
N GLU A 61 7.59 -3.82 -12.02
CA GLU A 61 8.08 -5.07 -11.44
C GLU A 61 8.68 -4.82 -10.05
N PRO A 62 8.36 -5.64 -9.02
CA PRO A 62 8.80 -5.38 -7.65
C PRO A 62 10.30 -5.20 -7.48
N HIS A 63 11.12 -6.00 -8.18
CA HIS A 63 12.58 -5.88 -8.11
C HIS A 63 13.07 -4.54 -8.66
N LYS A 64 12.49 -4.04 -9.76
CA LYS A 64 12.87 -2.73 -10.34
C LYS A 64 12.51 -1.58 -9.41
N VAL A 65 11.38 -1.69 -8.71
CA VAL A 65 10.98 -0.72 -7.67
C VAL A 65 11.98 -0.75 -6.52
N LEU A 66 12.40 -1.96 -6.10
CA LEU A 66 13.40 -2.12 -5.04
C LEU A 66 14.75 -1.52 -5.45
N ASP A 67 15.23 -1.81 -6.66
CA ASP A 67 16.50 -1.28 -7.19
C ASP A 67 16.47 0.24 -7.31
N TYR A 68 15.34 0.81 -7.75
CA TYR A 68 15.13 2.24 -7.78
C TYR A 68 15.30 2.88 -6.40
N PHE A 69 14.66 2.32 -5.39
CA PHE A 69 14.78 2.82 -4.02
C PHE A 69 16.16 2.55 -3.40
N ALA A 70 16.80 1.42 -3.71
CA ALA A 70 18.14 1.09 -3.24
C ALA A 70 19.23 1.98 -3.88
N GLY A 71 19.03 2.39 -5.13
CA GLY A 71 19.93 3.29 -5.86
C GLY A 71 19.88 4.75 -5.39
N HIS A 72 18.78 5.15 -4.75
CA HIS A 72 18.67 6.46 -4.11
C HIS A 72 19.23 6.38 -2.70
N LYS A 73 20.10 7.35 -2.34
CA LYS A 73 20.67 7.36 -0.99
C LYS A 73 19.54 7.27 0.04
N PHE A 74 19.64 6.34 0.97
CA PHE A 74 18.66 6.15 2.06
C PHE A 74 18.27 7.46 2.76
N GLN A 75 19.21 8.43 2.79
CA GLN A 75 18.99 9.77 3.29
C GLN A 75 17.96 10.59 2.50
N ASP A 76 17.80 10.34 1.20
CA ASP A 76 16.81 11.04 0.39
C ASP A 76 15.40 10.44 0.59
N LEU A 77 15.33 9.14 0.82
CA LEU A 77 14.08 8.47 1.23
C LEU A 77 13.65 8.87 2.64
N THR A 78 14.60 9.04 3.57
CA THR A 78 14.29 9.49 4.93
C THR A 78 13.85 10.95 4.96
N LYS A 79 14.31 11.80 4.05
CA LYS A 79 13.80 13.17 3.89
C LYS A 79 12.33 13.22 3.46
N LEU A 80 11.91 12.24 2.62
CA LEU A 80 10.52 12.10 2.18
C LEU A 80 9.59 11.56 3.29
N VAL A 81 10.14 10.88 4.29
CA VAL A 81 9.35 10.11 5.26
C VAL A 81 9.59 10.51 6.71
N ILE A 82 10.73 11.14 7.05
CA ILE A 82 11.06 11.54 8.43
C ILE A 82 11.22 13.06 8.49
N PRO A 83 10.28 13.74 9.15
CA PRO A 83 10.36 15.18 9.37
C PRO A 83 11.53 15.54 10.31
N LYS A 84 12.20 16.65 10.01
CA LYS A 84 13.29 17.13 10.87
C LYS A 84 12.81 17.93 12.07
N VAL A 85 11.69 18.62 11.99
CA VAL A 85 11.07 19.40 13.10
C VAL A 85 9.59 19.71 12.79
N GLY A 86 8.63 19.33 13.66
CA GLY A 86 7.23 19.77 13.62
C GLY A 86 6.27 18.81 12.87
N LEU A 87 5.01 19.20 12.77
CA LEU A 87 4.01 18.53 11.92
C LEU A 87 4.25 18.93 10.48
N PHE A 88 4.57 17.95 9.62
CA PHE A 88 4.92 18.18 8.22
C PHE A 88 3.78 17.85 7.28
N GLU A 89 3.78 18.55 6.15
CA GLU A 89 2.95 18.22 5.01
C GLU A 89 3.63 17.15 4.14
N LEU A 90 2.82 16.27 3.58
CA LEU A 90 3.27 15.22 2.66
C LEU A 90 3.33 15.73 1.20
N SER A 91 3.61 17.02 0.98
CA SER A 91 3.66 17.64 -0.36
C SER A 91 4.75 17.01 -1.23
N GLU A 92 5.98 16.94 -0.73
CA GLU A 92 7.11 16.33 -1.45
C GLU A 92 6.86 14.84 -1.76
N PHE A 93 6.22 14.13 -0.83
CA PHE A 93 5.83 12.74 -1.05
C PHE A 93 4.75 12.59 -2.14
N LYS A 94 3.76 13.50 -2.17
CA LYS A 94 2.77 13.53 -3.27
C LYS A 94 3.42 13.84 -4.62
N ASP A 95 4.36 14.79 -4.65
CA ASP A 95 5.08 15.14 -5.88
C ASP A 95 5.98 14.00 -6.36
N PHE A 96 6.60 13.28 -5.44
CA PHE A 96 7.33 12.06 -5.74
C PHE A 96 6.43 11.00 -6.41
N LEU A 97 5.25 10.74 -5.86
CA LEU A 97 4.30 9.79 -6.44
C LEU A 97 3.85 10.23 -7.83
N LYS A 98 3.50 11.51 -8.00
CA LYS A 98 3.09 12.07 -9.28
C LYS A 98 4.17 11.96 -10.36
N SER A 99 5.43 12.08 -9.98
CA SER A 99 6.57 12.02 -10.91
C SER A 99 6.96 10.60 -11.30
N ASN A 100 6.68 9.61 -10.45
CA ASN A 100 7.16 8.23 -10.62
C ASN A 100 6.06 7.23 -11.01
N LEU A 101 4.79 7.63 -11.00
CA LEU A 101 3.66 6.81 -11.44
C LEU A 101 3.11 7.29 -12.77
N LYS A 102 2.74 6.34 -13.65
CA LYS A 102 2.08 6.61 -14.92
C LYS A 102 0.63 7.02 -14.71
N ALA A 103 -0.12 6.20 -13.96
CA ALA A 103 -1.49 6.48 -13.57
C ALA A 103 -1.54 7.65 -12.56
N LYS A 104 -2.55 8.49 -12.67
CA LYS A 104 -2.81 9.59 -11.72
C LYS A 104 -3.99 9.29 -10.80
N LYS A 105 -4.90 8.43 -11.24
CA LYS A 105 -6.07 7.98 -10.49
C LYS A 105 -6.04 6.48 -10.26
N LEU A 106 -6.63 6.03 -9.15
CA LEU A 106 -6.69 4.59 -8.79
C LEU A 106 -7.40 3.75 -9.86
N GLU A 107 -8.42 4.30 -10.50
CA GLU A 107 -9.16 3.65 -11.58
C GLU A 107 -8.40 3.52 -12.90
N GLU A 108 -7.25 4.17 -13.04
CA GLU A 108 -6.37 4.10 -14.21
C GLU A 108 -5.27 3.03 -14.05
N LEU A 109 -5.13 2.44 -12.86
CA LEU A 109 -4.14 1.41 -12.58
C LEU A 109 -4.41 0.13 -13.40
N GLN A 110 -3.36 -0.57 -13.79
CA GLN A 110 -3.45 -1.83 -14.54
C GLN A 110 -4.06 -2.96 -13.71
N LEU A 111 -3.95 -2.87 -12.38
CA LEU A 111 -4.50 -3.81 -11.43
C LEU A 111 -5.32 -3.05 -10.38
N PRO A 112 -6.54 -3.51 -10.04
CA PRO A 112 -7.33 -2.90 -8.99
C PRO A 112 -6.59 -2.84 -7.65
N LEU A 113 -6.56 -1.65 -7.04
CA LEU A 113 -5.96 -1.40 -5.74
C LEU A 113 -6.97 -0.75 -4.80
N ILE A 114 -7.08 -1.29 -3.59
CA ILE A 114 -7.82 -0.68 -2.49
C ILE A 114 -6.83 -0.14 -1.47
N ILE A 115 -6.88 1.16 -1.23
CA ILE A 115 -6.05 1.84 -0.23
C ILE A 115 -6.89 2.07 1.01
N THR A 116 -6.39 1.67 2.18
CA THR A 116 -7.08 1.87 3.46
C THR A 116 -6.43 3.02 4.23
N ALA A 117 -7.25 3.94 4.70
CA ALA A 117 -6.89 5.04 5.60
C ALA A 117 -7.86 5.09 6.79
N THR A 118 -7.55 5.91 7.78
CA THR A 118 -8.44 6.22 8.91
C THR A 118 -9.06 7.58 8.70
N ASP A 119 -10.39 7.61 8.62
CA ASP A 119 -11.23 8.82 8.64
C ASP A 119 -11.27 9.34 10.08
N LEU A 120 -10.62 10.47 10.35
CA LEU A 120 -10.52 11.05 11.69
C LEU A 120 -11.83 11.66 12.17
N ASP A 121 -12.59 12.25 11.25
CA ASP A 121 -13.79 12.99 11.62
C ASP A 121 -14.91 12.05 12.10
N HIS A 122 -14.90 10.80 11.60
CA HIS A 122 -15.91 9.80 11.94
C HIS A 122 -15.37 8.59 12.72
N GLY A 123 -14.06 8.52 12.98
CA GLY A 123 -13.43 7.43 13.75
C GLY A 123 -13.57 6.05 13.09
N ARG A 124 -13.51 5.97 11.77
CA ARG A 124 -13.75 4.73 11.01
C ARG A 124 -12.71 4.52 9.91
N LEU A 125 -12.69 3.31 9.37
CA LEU A 125 -11.88 3.00 8.18
C LEU A 125 -12.50 3.59 6.91
N ALA A 126 -11.65 4.14 6.06
CA ALA A 126 -11.97 4.54 4.70
C ALA A 126 -11.21 3.63 3.71
N HIS A 127 -11.90 3.19 2.67
CA HIS A 127 -11.35 2.32 1.63
C HIS A 127 -11.47 3.00 0.27
N PHE A 128 -10.34 3.47 -0.24
CA PHE A 128 -10.28 4.17 -1.52
C PHE A 128 -10.01 3.18 -2.65
N HIS A 129 -10.83 3.21 -3.67
CA HIS A 129 -10.68 2.48 -4.92
C HIS A 129 -10.80 3.38 -6.15
N LYS A 130 -10.94 4.70 -5.94
CA LYS A 130 -11.02 5.75 -6.96
C LYS A 130 -10.38 7.04 -6.47
N GLY A 131 -10.04 7.91 -7.43
CA GLY A 131 -9.55 9.26 -7.20
C GLY A 131 -8.03 9.37 -7.25
N ASP A 132 -7.50 10.56 -6.95
CA ASP A 132 -6.08 10.90 -7.06
C ASP A 132 -5.21 9.96 -6.23
N ILE A 133 -4.25 9.29 -6.86
CA ILE A 133 -3.37 8.31 -6.21
C ILE A 133 -2.52 8.96 -5.15
N ALA A 134 -1.91 10.12 -5.45
CA ALA A 134 -0.97 10.76 -4.56
C ALA A 134 -1.64 11.20 -3.25
N GLU A 135 -2.88 11.69 -3.33
CA GLU A 135 -3.65 12.04 -2.13
C GLU A 135 -4.03 10.82 -1.29
N ARG A 136 -4.52 9.73 -1.93
CA ARG A 136 -5.01 8.55 -1.23
C ARG A 136 -3.85 7.77 -0.59
N VAL A 137 -2.71 7.65 -1.30
CA VAL A 137 -1.50 7.04 -0.74
C VAL A 137 -0.94 7.91 0.40
N ALA A 138 -0.89 9.24 0.22
CA ALA A 138 -0.44 10.15 1.28
C ALA A 138 -1.33 10.04 2.53
N ALA A 139 -2.65 9.98 2.37
CA ALA A 139 -3.58 9.77 3.48
C ALA A 139 -3.32 8.45 4.23
N SER A 140 -3.09 7.36 3.48
CA SER A 140 -2.77 6.04 4.04
C SER A 140 -1.39 5.98 4.73
N CYS A 141 -0.44 6.82 4.31
CA CYS A 141 0.91 6.91 4.87
C CYS A 141 1.07 8.02 5.93
N CYS A 142 0.01 8.78 6.22
CA CYS A 142 0.03 9.91 7.13
C CYS A 142 0.03 9.43 8.59
N MET A 143 1.21 9.10 9.13
CA MET A 143 1.33 8.67 10.52
C MET A 143 0.97 9.81 11.47
N PRO A 144 0.02 9.58 12.41
CA PRO A 144 -0.32 10.55 13.44
C PRO A 144 0.91 11.01 14.22
N VAL A 145 0.91 12.24 14.70
CA VAL A 145 2.00 12.90 15.42
C VAL A 145 3.19 13.31 14.54
N LEU A 146 3.49 12.57 13.47
CA LEU A 146 4.60 12.91 12.57
C LEU A 146 4.14 13.86 11.45
N PHE A 147 2.94 13.64 10.90
CA PHE A 147 2.40 14.42 9.79
C PHE A 147 1.07 15.07 10.15
N ALA A 148 0.82 16.22 9.53
CA ALA A 148 -0.50 16.84 9.56
C ALA A 148 -1.50 15.95 8.80
N PRO A 149 -2.74 15.75 9.31
CA PRO A 149 -3.76 14.97 8.62
C PRO A 149 -4.00 15.45 7.19
N VAL A 150 -4.18 14.50 6.28
CA VAL A 150 -4.45 14.81 4.87
C VAL A 150 -5.93 15.08 4.69
N LYS A 151 -6.28 16.30 4.23
CA LYS A 151 -7.65 16.63 3.88
C LYS A 151 -7.96 16.17 2.46
N ILE A 152 -9.00 15.37 2.29
CA ILE A 152 -9.56 14.96 1.01
C ILE A 152 -11.04 15.32 1.04
N ASP A 153 -11.46 16.15 0.11
CA ASP A 153 -12.75 16.81 0.15
C ASP A 153 -12.94 17.53 1.51
N GLU A 154 -13.99 17.23 2.25
CA GLU A 154 -14.24 17.84 3.57
C GLU A 154 -13.77 17.00 4.77
N THR A 155 -13.12 15.84 4.54
CA THR A 155 -12.75 14.88 5.59
C THR A 155 -11.23 14.80 5.79
N TYR A 156 -10.79 14.68 7.04
CA TYR A 156 -9.39 14.50 7.41
C TYR A 156 -9.04 13.02 7.59
N TYR A 157 -7.91 12.62 7.01
CA TYR A 157 -7.42 11.24 7.03
C TYR A 157 -6.02 11.12 7.60
N VAL A 158 -5.78 10.00 8.27
CA VAL A 158 -4.46 9.56 8.71
C VAL A 158 -4.23 8.10 8.34
N ASP A 159 -3.03 7.58 8.67
CA ASP A 159 -2.61 6.21 8.38
C ASP A 159 -3.66 5.18 8.79
N GLY A 160 -4.00 4.30 7.85
CA GLY A 160 -4.98 3.24 8.08
C GLY A 160 -4.54 2.22 9.13
N GLY A 161 -3.23 2.10 9.36
CA GLY A 161 -2.65 1.24 10.39
C GLY A 161 -3.07 1.60 11.81
N LEU A 162 -3.62 2.82 12.03
CA LEU A 162 -4.20 3.21 13.31
C LEU A 162 -5.37 2.30 13.71
N LEU A 163 -6.23 1.94 12.78
CA LEU A 163 -7.41 1.08 13.02
C LEU A 163 -7.26 -0.32 12.41
N MET A 164 -6.55 -0.47 11.29
CA MET A 164 -6.38 -1.75 10.59
C MET A 164 -5.04 -1.81 9.86
N ASN A 165 -4.05 -2.46 10.47
CA ASN A 165 -2.72 -2.55 9.89
C ASN A 165 -2.58 -3.59 8.76
N LEU A 166 -3.46 -4.60 8.67
CA LEU A 166 -3.46 -5.61 7.62
C LEU A 166 -4.88 -5.74 7.04
N PRO A 167 -5.15 -5.16 5.83
CA PRO A 167 -6.51 -4.97 5.33
C PRO A 167 -7.06 -6.20 4.59
N VAL A 168 -7.01 -7.39 5.22
CA VAL A 168 -7.54 -8.64 4.64
C VAL A 168 -9.06 -8.59 4.47
N SER A 169 -9.76 -7.97 5.41
CA SER A 169 -11.23 -7.91 5.40
C SER A 169 -11.81 -7.18 4.20
N THR A 170 -11.06 -6.24 3.62
CA THR A 170 -11.48 -5.44 2.44
C THR A 170 -11.65 -6.29 1.19
N ILE A 171 -10.92 -7.40 1.10
CA ILE A 171 -10.89 -8.25 -0.09
C ILE A 171 -11.36 -9.69 0.16
N ARG A 172 -11.58 -10.11 1.42
CA ARG A 172 -11.89 -11.51 1.77
C ARG A 172 -13.25 -11.98 1.30
N ARG A 173 -14.27 -11.12 1.28
CA ARG A 173 -15.68 -11.53 1.08
C ARG A 173 -16.00 -12.12 -0.31
N VAL A 174 -15.10 -12.01 -1.27
CA VAL A 174 -15.34 -12.35 -2.69
C VAL A 174 -14.27 -13.27 -3.25
N CYS A 175 -13.44 -13.94 -2.43
CA CYS A 175 -12.40 -14.83 -2.95
C CYS A 175 -12.14 -16.05 -2.07
N GLU A 176 -11.69 -17.13 -2.71
CA GLU A 176 -11.35 -18.36 -2.00
C GLU A 176 -10.00 -18.27 -1.27
N LYS A 177 -9.02 -17.54 -1.83
CA LYS A 177 -7.66 -17.45 -1.29
C LYS A 177 -7.17 -16.02 -1.23
N VAL A 178 -6.65 -15.62 -0.07
CA VAL A 178 -5.95 -14.34 0.16
C VAL A 178 -4.53 -14.65 0.60
N VAL A 179 -3.55 -14.04 -0.06
CA VAL A 179 -2.17 -14.00 0.40
C VAL A 179 -1.98 -12.71 1.18
N ALA A 180 -1.81 -12.82 2.49
CA ALA A 180 -1.58 -11.68 3.37
C ALA A 180 -0.09 -11.57 3.70
N ILE A 181 0.53 -10.42 3.38
CA ILE A 181 1.93 -10.15 3.69
C ILE A 181 1.94 -9.15 4.85
N ASN A 182 2.40 -9.60 6.02
CA ASN A 182 2.53 -8.78 7.20
C ASN A 182 4.00 -8.54 7.53
N VAL A 183 4.43 -7.28 7.46
CA VAL A 183 5.80 -6.87 7.78
C VAL A 183 5.94 -6.25 9.18
N SER A 184 4.84 -6.17 9.91
CA SER A 184 4.83 -5.76 11.32
C SER A 184 5.04 -6.95 12.24
N PRO A 185 5.67 -6.74 13.43
CA PRO A 185 5.78 -7.82 14.42
C PRO A 185 4.39 -8.33 14.81
N LEU A 186 4.24 -9.65 14.87
CA LEU A 186 3.09 -10.26 15.53
C LEU A 186 3.31 -10.10 17.03
N MET A 187 2.65 -9.13 17.65
CA MET A 187 2.66 -9.00 19.09
C MET A 187 1.68 -10.04 19.65
N ALA A 188 2.20 -11.07 20.31
CA ALA A 188 1.35 -11.94 21.13
C ALA A 188 0.70 -11.07 22.22
N PRO A 189 -0.62 -11.20 22.46
CA PRO A 189 -1.23 -10.52 23.58
C PRO A 189 -0.50 -10.97 24.86
N LYS A 190 0.02 -10.01 25.62
CA LYS A 190 0.49 -10.28 26.98
C LYS A 190 -0.77 -10.46 27.84
N TYR A 191 -1.06 -11.69 28.18
CA TYR A 191 -2.05 -12.03 29.21
C TYR A 191 -1.43 -11.80 30.59
#